data_7b17899978c447f985a2cac645925835
#
_entry.id   7b17899978c447f985a2cac645925835
#
_cell.length_a   1.000
_cell.length_b   1.000
_cell.length_c   1.000
_cell.angle_alpha   90.00
_cell.angle_beta   90.00
_cell.angle_gamma   90.00
#
_symmetry.space_group_name_H-M   'P 1'
#
loop_
_entity.id
_entity.type
_entity.pdbx_description
1 polymer ?
#
loop_
_entity_poly.entity_id
_entity_poly.type
_entity_poly.pdbx_seq_one_letter_code
_entity_poly.pdbx_strand_id
1 'polypeptide(L)' 'MQFNDYRALGFTTLQNGLIAYYPQLQISDAELLLIIQLEAFGQRGELFPSNEKIAANTNLTVTDVGNLIQHLIDQNYF' A
#
# COMPACT_ATOMS: atom_id res chain seq x y z
N MET A 1 19.00 -9.84 0.75
CA MET A 1 18.95 -8.79 -0.28
C MET A 1 19.94 -7.69 0.07
N GLN A 2 20.77 -7.29 -0.88
CA GLN A 2 21.68 -6.15 -0.72
C GLN A 2 20.93 -4.85 -0.92
N PHE A 3 21.42 -3.76 -0.30
CA PHE A 3 20.79 -2.46 -0.44
C PHE A 3 20.75 -1.98 -1.91
N ASN A 4 21.82 -2.27 -2.67
CA ASN A 4 21.84 -1.92 -4.09
C ASN A 4 20.80 -2.70 -4.90
N ASP A 5 20.56 -3.96 -4.55
CA ASP A 5 19.51 -4.76 -5.20
C ASP A 5 18.14 -4.17 -4.91
N TYR A 6 17.92 -3.71 -3.69
CA TYR A 6 16.69 -3.04 -3.30
C TYR A 6 16.45 -1.79 -4.16
N ARG A 7 17.47 -0.97 -4.35
CA ARG A 7 17.36 0.26 -5.14
C ARG A 7 17.14 -0.01 -6.62
N ALA A 8 17.63 -1.12 -7.13
CA ALA A 8 17.46 -1.50 -8.53
C ALA A 8 16.01 -1.78 -8.91
N LEU A 9 15.13 -2.04 -7.92
CA LEU A 9 13.70 -2.22 -8.16
C LEU A 9 12.98 -0.91 -8.49
N GLY A 10 13.63 0.24 -8.32
CA GLY A 10 13.04 1.54 -8.61
C GLY A 10 12.38 2.17 -7.40
N PHE A 11 11.56 3.17 -7.65
CA PHE A 11 10.96 3.98 -6.60
C PHE A 11 9.45 4.06 -6.80
N THR A 12 8.71 4.10 -5.68
CA THR A 12 7.27 4.36 -5.67
C THR A 12 7.06 5.84 -5.35
N THR A 13 6.27 6.53 -6.19
CA THR A 13 5.96 7.95 -6.01
C THR A 13 4.62 8.08 -5.31
N LEU A 14 4.58 8.87 -4.23
CA LEU A 14 3.36 9.20 -3.49
C LEU A 14 3.17 10.70 -3.46
N GLN A 15 1.91 11.14 -3.33
CA GLN A 15 1.62 12.55 -3.12
C GLN A 15 2.12 12.99 -1.74
N ASN A 16 2.82 14.11 -1.68
CA ASN A 16 3.30 14.65 -0.42
C ASN A 16 2.17 14.95 0.56
N GLY A 17 1.02 15.41 0.05
CA GLY A 17 -0.14 15.67 0.89
C GLY A 17 -0.65 14.44 1.61
N LEU A 18 -0.64 13.28 0.96
CA LEU A 18 -1.05 12.03 1.60
C LEU A 18 -0.11 11.71 2.77
N ILE A 19 1.20 11.81 2.54
CA ILE A 19 2.18 11.50 3.58
C ILE A 19 2.06 12.47 4.76
N ALA A 20 1.88 13.77 4.48
CA ALA A 20 1.83 14.79 5.51
C ALA A 20 0.54 14.76 6.34
N TYR A 21 -0.59 14.41 5.73
CA TYR A 21 -1.91 14.59 6.33
C TYR A 21 -2.69 13.29 6.55
N TYR A 22 -2.07 12.12 6.34
CA TYR A 22 -2.81 10.87 6.51
C TYR A 22 -3.43 10.69 7.91
N PRO A 23 -2.85 11.21 9.01
CA PRO A 23 -3.53 11.11 10.31
C PRO A 23 -4.85 11.86 10.35
N GLN A 24 -4.92 13.04 9.71
CA GLN A 24 -6.14 13.82 9.66
C GLN A 24 -7.20 13.20 8.74
N LEU A 25 -6.77 12.37 7.79
CA LEU A 25 -7.67 11.64 6.89
C LEU A 25 -8.22 10.36 7.52
N GLN A 26 -7.87 10.09 8.78
CA GLN A 26 -8.28 8.88 9.51
C GLN A 26 -7.76 7.60 8.84
N ILE A 27 -6.59 7.70 8.23
CA ILE A 27 -5.89 6.57 7.62
C ILE A 27 -4.85 6.08 8.63
N SER A 28 -4.90 4.79 8.98
CA SER A 28 -3.91 4.20 9.89
C SER A 28 -2.58 3.99 9.18
N ASP A 29 -1.53 3.75 9.98
CA ASP A 29 -0.20 3.44 9.43
C ASP A 29 -0.24 2.19 8.55
N ALA A 30 -1.00 1.17 8.97
CA ALA A 30 -1.15 -0.05 8.18
C ALA A 30 -1.87 0.21 6.85
N GLU A 31 -2.88 1.10 6.87
CA GLU A 31 -3.58 1.50 5.65
C GLU A 31 -2.68 2.32 4.73
N LEU A 32 -1.83 3.18 5.29
CA LEU A 32 -0.85 3.92 4.48
C LEU A 32 0.11 2.94 3.80
N LEU A 33 0.60 1.93 4.54
CA LEU A 33 1.44 0.88 3.96
C LEU A 33 0.73 0.18 2.81
N LEU A 34 -0.55 -0.14 2.98
CA LEU A 34 -1.35 -0.77 1.94
C LEU A 34 -1.43 0.11 0.70
N ILE A 35 -1.68 1.41 0.87
CA ILE A 35 -1.72 2.36 -0.25
C ILE A 35 -0.37 2.39 -0.98
N ILE A 36 0.74 2.40 -0.24
CA ILE A 36 2.08 2.36 -0.83
C ILE A 36 2.26 1.10 -1.67
N GLN A 37 1.82 -0.06 -1.17
CA GLN A 37 1.91 -1.31 -1.91
C GLN A 37 1.07 -1.27 -3.19
N LEU A 38 -0.15 -0.75 -3.12
CA LEU A 38 -1.01 -0.63 -4.29
C LEU A 38 -0.39 0.29 -5.35
N GLU A 39 0.20 1.41 -4.94
CA GLU A 39 0.91 2.30 -5.87
C GLU A 39 2.09 1.58 -6.52
N ALA A 40 2.86 0.83 -5.75
CA ALA A 40 4.00 0.07 -6.26
C ALA A 40 3.57 -0.98 -7.29
N PHE A 41 2.48 -1.72 -7.00
CA PHE A 41 1.92 -2.67 -7.96
C PHE A 41 1.46 -1.97 -9.24
N GLY A 42 0.76 -0.85 -9.09
CA GLY A 42 0.28 -0.07 -10.23
C GLY A 42 1.41 0.42 -11.13
N GLN A 43 2.52 0.87 -10.53
CA GLN A 43 3.67 1.33 -11.29
C GLN A 43 4.36 0.20 -12.06
N ARG A 44 4.19 -1.05 -11.61
CA ARG A 44 4.69 -2.23 -12.31
C ARG A 44 3.67 -2.80 -13.31
N GLY A 45 2.54 -2.11 -13.51
CA GLY A 45 1.51 -2.51 -14.44
C GLY A 45 0.45 -3.45 -13.88
N GLU A 46 0.44 -3.68 -12.56
CA GLU A 46 -0.52 -4.57 -11.91
C GLU A 46 -1.52 -3.73 -11.10
N LEU A 47 -2.68 -3.42 -11.72
CA LEU A 47 -3.63 -2.47 -11.15
C LEU A 47 -4.53 -3.08 -10.07
N PHE A 48 -4.74 -4.42 -10.10
CA PHE A 48 -5.67 -5.09 -9.19
C PHE A 48 -5.03 -6.34 -8.60
N PRO A 49 -3.98 -6.19 -7.75
CA PRO A 49 -3.36 -7.36 -7.12
C PRO A 49 -4.34 -8.03 -6.16
N SER A 50 -4.25 -9.35 -6.04
CA SER A 50 -5.07 -10.09 -5.07
C SER A 50 -4.64 -9.77 -3.64
N ASN A 51 -5.54 -10.01 -2.68
CA ASN A 51 -5.21 -9.84 -1.26
C ASN A 51 -4.04 -10.75 -0.85
N GLU A 52 -3.99 -11.96 -1.38
CA GLU A 52 -2.91 -12.91 -1.14
C GLU A 52 -1.57 -12.37 -1.62
N LYS A 53 -1.56 -11.72 -2.76
CA LYS A 53 -0.34 -11.16 -3.33
C LYS A 53 0.17 -9.97 -2.51
N ILE A 54 -0.74 -9.11 -2.06
CA ILE A 54 -0.40 -8.00 -1.18
C ILE A 54 0.15 -8.53 0.14
N ALA A 55 -0.51 -9.53 0.73
CA ALA A 55 -0.07 -10.12 1.99
C ALA A 55 1.32 -10.75 1.86
N ALA A 56 1.61 -11.40 0.72
CA ALA A 56 2.91 -12.00 0.48
C ALA A 56 4.05 -10.99 0.43
N ASN A 57 3.74 -9.73 0.10
CA ASN A 57 4.74 -8.65 0.00
C ASN A 57 4.74 -7.72 1.22
N THR A 58 4.01 -8.07 2.26
CA THR A 58 3.93 -7.30 3.50
C THR A 58 4.04 -8.26 4.69
N ASN A 59 4.04 -7.71 5.90
CA ASN A 59 3.94 -8.52 7.12
C ASN A 59 2.49 -8.69 7.57
N LEU A 60 1.52 -8.36 6.71
CA LEU A 60 0.10 -8.49 7.00
C LEU A 60 -0.39 -9.87 6.58
N THR A 61 -1.45 -10.36 7.25
CA THR A 61 -2.16 -11.56 6.80
C THR A 61 -3.15 -11.20 5.71
N VAL A 62 -3.65 -12.20 4.99
CA VAL A 62 -4.69 -11.99 3.97
C VAL A 62 -5.94 -11.39 4.61
N THR A 63 -6.30 -11.83 5.82
CA THR A 63 -7.44 -11.28 6.56
C THR A 63 -7.22 -9.80 6.89
N ASP A 64 -6.03 -9.43 7.35
CA ASP A 64 -5.70 -8.03 7.65
C ASP A 64 -5.81 -7.17 6.41
N VAL A 65 -5.29 -7.64 5.27
CA VAL A 65 -5.37 -6.91 4.01
C VAL A 65 -6.83 -6.68 3.62
N GLY A 66 -7.66 -7.71 3.72
CA GLY A 66 -9.09 -7.59 3.41
C GLY A 66 -9.80 -6.57 4.29
N ASN A 67 -9.51 -6.58 5.60
CA ASN A 67 -10.11 -5.64 6.55
C ASN A 67 -9.66 -4.20 6.28
N LEU A 68 -8.39 -4.00 5.97
CA LEU A 68 -7.86 -2.67 5.68
C LEU A 68 -8.45 -2.11 4.38
N ILE A 69 -8.57 -2.92 3.35
CA ILE A 69 -9.19 -2.52 2.08
C ILE A 69 -10.65 -2.12 2.33
N GLN A 70 -11.39 -2.92 3.12
CA GLN A 70 -12.78 -2.61 3.43
C GLN A 70 -12.91 -1.29 4.17
N HIS A 71 -12.03 -1.03 5.12
CA HIS A 71 -12.02 0.26 5.84
C HIS A 71 -11.76 1.43 4.89
N LEU A 72 -10.83 1.29 3.95
CA LEU A 72 -10.55 2.34 2.97
C LEU A 72 -11.75 2.58 2.06
N ILE A 73 -12.46 1.53 1.68
CA ILE A 73 -13.70 1.64 0.90
C ILE A 73 -14.75 2.39 1.71
N ASP A 74 -14.92 2.04 2.99
CA ASP A 74 -15.91 2.67 3.87
C ASP A 74 -15.60 4.15 4.10
N GLN A 75 -14.33 4.53 4.05
CA GLN A 75 -13.90 5.93 4.16
C GLN A 75 -13.96 6.67 2.82
N ASN A 76 -14.47 6.05 1.79
CA ASN A 76 -14.56 6.63 0.43
C ASN A 76 -13.18 6.97 -0.16
N TYR A 77 -12.13 6.28 0.25
CA TYR A 77 -10.81 6.52 -0.30
C TYR A 77 -10.68 5.93 -1.71
N PHE A 78 -11.29 4.79 -1.94
CA PHE A 78 -11.33 4.15 -3.26
C PHE A 78 -12.62 4.49 -3.99
#